data_32c74c0896542dbf541c5d4fcd9deafd
#
_entry.id   32c74c0896542dbf541c5d4fcd9deafd
#
_cell.length_a   1.000
_cell.length_b   1.000
_cell.length_c   1.000
_cell.angle_alpha   90.00
_cell.angle_beta   90.00
_cell.angle_gamma   90.00
#
_symmetry.space_group_name_H-M   'P 1'
#
loop_
_entity.id
_entity.type
_entity.pdbx_description
1 polymer ?
#
loop_
_entity_poly.entity_id
_entity_poly.type
_entity_poly.pdbx_seq_one_letter_code
_entity_poly.pdbx_strand_id
1 'polypeptide(L)'
;MRNIITYCVMAFCIAITPTETKAQNPQKGDYGYLYCHMSGRGEWTAYAISRDGLNYQDIINGDSIFSPYEHARIEGGTRDAYICRTHDCKGYLMVTTDMCVRKSKKWDNYGIDLLRSDDLINWKSVTFDFRKGSSIFCDPESPDVYKDWSKINRVWAPQIFWDPNYQWSDGKKGGYFIYYSLWNRDEEAYDRMYYSYADETFTRLTKPRLLFDWGYATIDADINYLPADGLYHMMIKKEGGKPGLFTSTAPSLTGPWSLPDDEDYIDFEGNKKCEGVSAFQLAGDDSWHIGYIEYSSNPKHYRICRADKYMRNFNNPTDIKGVNGPQHGSFMRLTKKEYKKLEKWGKSRESH
;
A
#
# COMPACT_ATOMS: atom_id res chain seq x y z
N MET A 1 -59.71 16.75 -49.68
CA MET A 1 -58.24 16.64 -49.48
C MET A 1 -57.97 16.47 -47.98
N ARG A 2 -57.64 15.26 -47.56
CA ARG A 2 -57.28 14.97 -46.11
C ARG A 2 -55.77 14.94 -46.03
N ASN A 3 -55.20 15.86 -45.23
CA ASN A 3 -53.76 15.88 -44.92
C ASN A 3 -53.47 14.86 -43.84
N ILE A 4 -52.66 13.85 -44.17
CA ILE A 4 -52.11 12.88 -43.24
C ILE A 4 -50.81 13.49 -42.72
N ILE A 5 -50.75 13.86 -41.42
CA ILE A 5 -49.53 14.25 -40.75
C ILE A 5 -48.88 13.01 -40.17
N THR A 6 -47.73 12.64 -40.73
CA THR A 6 -46.91 11.52 -40.23
C THR A 6 -46.01 12.03 -39.12
N TYR A 7 -46.21 11.56 -37.88
CA TYR A 7 -45.30 11.82 -36.77
C TYR A 7 -44.14 10.79 -36.82
N CYS A 8 -42.92 11.29 -37.09
CA CYS A 8 -41.70 10.52 -36.84
C CYS A 8 -41.35 10.55 -35.34
N VAL A 9 -41.53 9.42 -34.66
CA VAL A 9 -41.04 9.24 -33.29
C VAL A 9 -39.57 8.86 -33.40
N MET A 10 -38.66 9.80 -33.10
CA MET A 10 -37.23 9.47 -32.89
C MET A 10 -37.09 8.78 -31.53
N ALA A 11 -36.84 7.49 -31.56
CA ALA A 11 -36.41 6.76 -30.36
C ALA A 11 -34.96 7.13 -30.06
N PHE A 12 -34.74 7.92 -29.00
CA PHE A 12 -33.42 8.12 -28.43
C PHE A 12 -33.02 6.86 -27.65
N CYS A 13 -32.18 6.01 -28.24
CA CYS A 13 -31.49 4.96 -27.53
C CYS A 13 -30.41 5.63 -26.66
N ILE A 14 -30.69 5.86 -25.37
CA ILE A 14 -29.67 6.18 -24.40
C ILE A 14 -28.82 4.92 -24.25
N ALA A 15 -27.64 4.92 -24.83
CA ALA A 15 -26.64 3.91 -24.55
C ALA A 15 -26.19 4.11 -23.09
N ILE A 16 -26.67 3.24 -22.19
CA ILE A 16 -26.15 3.14 -20.84
C ILE A 16 -24.77 2.52 -20.99
N THR A 17 -23.73 3.35 -21.06
CA THR A 17 -22.36 2.88 -20.90
C THR A 17 -22.24 2.33 -19.46
N PRO A 18 -21.82 1.08 -19.27
CA PRO A 18 -21.57 0.57 -17.93
C PRO A 18 -20.54 1.49 -17.28
N THR A 19 -20.90 2.11 -16.17
CA THR A 19 -19.96 2.88 -15.35
C THR A 19 -18.90 1.88 -14.86
N GLU A 20 -17.67 2.03 -15.32
CA GLU A 20 -16.56 1.24 -14.82
C GLU A 20 -16.47 1.41 -13.30
N THR A 21 -16.49 0.31 -12.58
CA THR A 21 -16.27 0.31 -11.14
C THR A 21 -14.81 0.73 -10.89
N LYS A 22 -14.63 1.81 -10.15
CA LYS A 22 -13.29 2.29 -9.84
C LYS A 22 -12.56 1.33 -8.90
N ALA A 23 -11.27 1.13 -9.16
CA ALA A 23 -10.41 0.35 -8.29
C ALA A 23 -10.28 1.06 -6.93
N GLN A 24 -10.47 0.33 -5.84
CA GLN A 24 -10.27 0.83 -4.47
C GLN A 24 -10.28 -0.32 -3.46
N ASN A 25 -9.58 -0.14 -2.34
CA ASN A 25 -9.66 -1.08 -1.24
C ASN A 25 -10.95 -0.86 -0.44
N PRO A 26 -11.67 -1.94 -0.07
CA PRO A 26 -12.89 -1.83 0.70
C PRO A 26 -12.62 -1.20 2.08
N GLN A 27 -13.43 -0.21 2.43
CA GLN A 27 -13.44 0.41 3.76
C GLN A 27 -14.62 -0.14 4.57
N LYS A 28 -14.34 -0.87 5.65
CA LYS A 28 -15.36 -1.46 6.51
C LYS A 28 -14.99 -1.27 7.97
N GLY A 29 -15.95 -0.82 8.76
CA GLY A 29 -15.81 -0.58 10.20
C GLY A 29 -15.80 0.90 10.53
N ASP A 30 -16.32 1.17 11.74
CA ASP A 30 -16.49 2.51 12.30
C ASP A 30 -16.18 2.55 13.80
N TYR A 31 -15.70 1.41 14.34
CA TYR A 31 -15.51 1.26 15.78
C TYR A 31 -14.08 1.59 16.22
N GLY A 32 -13.10 1.41 15.38
CA GLY A 32 -11.69 1.66 15.68
C GLY A 32 -10.80 1.49 14.46
N TYR A 33 -9.51 1.54 14.71
CA TYR A 33 -8.47 1.53 13.68
C TYR A 33 -7.34 0.60 14.07
N LEU A 34 -6.77 -0.06 13.08
CA LEU A 34 -5.54 -0.82 13.18
C LEU A 34 -4.42 -0.01 12.52
N TYR A 35 -3.30 0.13 13.19
CA TYR A 35 -2.02 0.49 12.62
C TYR A 35 -1.17 -0.78 12.55
N CYS A 36 -0.94 -1.25 11.33
CA CYS A 36 -0.07 -2.37 11.01
C CYS A 36 1.25 -1.79 10.53
N HIS A 37 2.35 -2.04 11.23
CA HIS A 37 3.60 -1.33 10.95
C HIS A 37 4.83 -2.18 11.18
N MET A 38 5.95 -1.78 10.59
CA MET A 38 7.24 -2.27 11.00
C MET A 38 7.58 -1.72 12.40
N SER A 39 7.96 -2.61 13.31
CA SER A 39 8.47 -2.19 14.61
C SER A 39 9.95 -1.82 14.53
N GLY A 40 10.31 -0.62 15.02
CA GLY A 40 11.70 -0.20 15.17
C GLY A 40 12.50 -1.06 16.15
N ARG A 41 11.83 -1.94 16.92
CA ARG A 41 12.47 -2.88 17.85
C ARG A 41 13.14 -4.05 17.15
N GLY A 42 12.65 -4.49 15.96
CA GLY A 42 13.15 -5.72 15.38
C GLY A 42 12.96 -5.95 13.89
N GLU A 43 12.52 -5.01 13.09
CA GLU A 43 12.26 -5.20 11.65
C GLU A 43 11.19 -6.28 11.37
N TRP A 44 10.18 -6.35 12.21
CA TRP A 44 9.03 -7.23 12.09
C TRP A 44 7.73 -6.45 12.09
N THR A 45 6.68 -7.08 11.61
CA THR A 45 5.33 -6.51 11.63
C THR A 45 4.74 -6.53 13.02
N ALA A 46 4.24 -5.40 13.48
CA ALA A 46 3.55 -5.20 14.74
C ALA A 46 2.17 -4.57 14.54
N TYR A 47 1.32 -4.66 15.55
CA TYR A 47 -0.02 -4.08 15.56
C TYR A 47 -0.20 -3.12 16.72
N ALA A 48 -0.84 -1.99 16.44
CA ALA A 48 -1.43 -1.11 17.44
C ALA A 48 -2.89 -0.80 17.06
N ILE A 49 -3.76 -0.64 18.04
CA ILE A 49 -5.19 -0.33 17.83
C ILE A 49 -5.56 1.00 18.44
N SER A 50 -6.52 1.67 17.82
CA SER A 50 -7.02 2.97 18.25
C SER A 50 -8.55 3.02 18.18
N ARG A 51 -9.17 3.84 19.04
CA ARG A 51 -10.61 4.16 18.96
C ARG A 51 -10.88 5.41 18.13
N ASP A 52 -9.93 6.31 18.02
CA ASP A 52 -10.07 7.60 17.35
C ASP A 52 -9.20 7.75 16.09
N GLY A 53 -8.31 6.77 15.80
CA GLY A 53 -7.40 6.80 14.67
C GLY A 53 -6.15 7.67 14.87
N LEU A 54 -5.97 8.26 16.05
CA LEU A 54 -4.86 9.17 16.36
C LEU A 54 -4.07 8.75 17.60
N ASN A 55 -4.76 8.24 18.63
CA ASN A 55 -4.16 7.72 19.85
C ASN A 55 -4.23 6.19 19.81
N TYR A 56 -3.07 5.56 19.71
CA TYR A 56 -2.97 4.11 19.55
C TYR A 56 -2.50 3.45 20.85
N GLN A 57 -2.71 2.16 20.92
CA GLN A 57 -2.17 1.28 21.95
C GLN A 57 -1.60 0.05 21.25
N ASP A 58 -0.34 -0.27 21.52
CA ASP A 58 0.28 -1.52 21.09
C ASP A 58 -0.51 -2.72 21.60
N ILE A 59 -0.65 -3.74 20.76
CA ILE A 59 -1.36 -4.98 21.15
C ILE A 59 -0.46 -5.86 22.00
N ILE A 60 0.81 -6.02 21.64
CA ILE A 60 1.82 -6.85 22.34
C ILE A 60 3.11 -6.06 22.50
N ASN A 61 3.01 -4.84 22.98
CA ASN A 61 4.16 -3.95 23.25
C ASN A 61 5.10 -3.74 22.05
N GLY A 62 4.55 -3.74 20.82
CA GLY A 62 5.33 -3.59 19.57
C GLY A 62 6.16 -4.84 19.21
N ASP A 63 5.88 -5.99 19.81
CA ASP A 63 6.46 -7.27 19.42
C ASP A 63 5.80 -7.81 18.14
N SER A 64 6.46 -8.78 17.51
CA SER A 64 5.97 -9.36 16.26
C SER A 64 4.64 -10.08 16.43
N ILE A 65 3.72 -9.85 15.51
CA ILE A 65 2.40 -10.53 15.50
C ILE A 65 2.50 -12.01 15.11
N PHE A 66 3.61 -12.43 14.51
CA PHE A 66 3.91 -13.80 14.09
C PHE A 66 5.44 -14.01 14.05
N SER A 67 5.89 -15.25 13.85
CA SER A 67 7.30 -15.52 13.56
C SER A 67 7.68 -14.96 12.18
N PRO A 68 8.56 -13.95 12.06
CA PRO A 68 8.91 -13.39 10.76
C PRO A 68 9.48 -14.43 9.79
N TYR A 69 10.28 -15.38 10.29
CA TYR A 69 10.91 -16.42 9.47
C TYR A 69 9.92 -17.45 8.87
N GLU A 70 8.71 -17.56 9.41
CA GLU A 70 7.67 -18.40 8.83
C GLU A 70 7.08 -17.77 7.57
N HIS A 71 7.17 -16.45 7.43
CA HIS A 71 6.54 -15.68 6.37
C HIS A 71 7.53 -15.03 5.42
N ALA A 72 8.58 -14.40 5.92
CA ALA A 72 9.69 -13.82 5.14
C ALA A 72 10.83 -14.85 5.04
N ARG A 73 10.92 -15.53 3.89
CA ARG A 73 11.76 -16.73 3.74
C ARG A 73 13.10 -16.47 3.03
N ILE A 74 13.40 -15.20 2.71
CA ILE A 74 14.66 -14.80 2.07
C ILE A 74 15.61 -14.27 3.13
N GLU A 75 15.27 -13.18 3.80
CA GLU A 75 16.10 -12.54 4.81
C GLU A 75 15.51 -12.62 6.22
N GLY A 76 14.20 -12.83 6.33
CA GLY A 76 13.51 -13.09 7.59
C GLY A 76 13.09 -11.83 8.34
N GLY A 77 12.90 -10.72 7.67
CA GLY A 77 12.27 -9.51 8.22
C GLY A 77 10.98 -9.20 7.48
N THR A 78 9.94 -8.78 8.18
CA THR A 78 8.65 -8.40 7.60
C THR A 78 8.44 -6.90 7.75
N ARG A 79 9.10 -6.13 6.88
CA ARG A 79 9.11 -4.66 6.92
C ARG A 79 7.97 -4.05 6.11
N ASP A 80 7.70 -2.78 6.35
CA ASP A 80 6.87 -1.89 5.53
C ASP A 80 5.46 -2.49 5.28
N ALA A 81 4.87 -3.10 6.31
CA ALA A 81 3.65 -3.88 6.18
C ALA A 81 2.46 -3.03 5.73
N TYR A 82 1.90 -3.37 4.56
CA TYR A 82 0.64 -2.82 4.10
C TYR A 82 -0.48 -3.83 4.24
N ILE A 83 -1.56 -3.46 4.95
CA ILE A 83 -2.71 -4.32 5.22
C ILE A 83 -3.99 -3.74 4.61
N CYS A 84 -4.81 -4.60 4.02
CA CYS A 84 -6.16 -4.25 3.58
C CYS A 84 -7.13 -5.42 3.74
N ARG A 85 -8.41 -5.18 3.48
CA ARG A 85 -9.41 -6.23 3.37
C ARG A 85 -9.36 -6.88 1.98
N THR A 86 -9.77 -8.16 1.90
CA THR A 86 -10.14 -8.75 0.62
C THR A 86 -11.30 -7.96 0.01
N HIS A 87 -11.41 -7.95 -1.32
CA HIS A 87 -12.43 -7.19 -2.04
C HIS A 87 -13.87 -7.53 -1.60
N ASP A 88 -14.12 -8.75 -1.15
CA ASP A 88 -15.40 -9.23 -0.62
C ASP A 88 -15.57 -9.02 0.90
N CYS A 89 -14.59 -8.39 1.55
CA CYS A 89 -14.55 -8.15 3.00
C CYS A 89 -14.65 -9.40 3.89
N LYS A 90 -14.28 -10.58 3.38
CA LYS A 90 -14.31 -11.82 4.18
C LYS A 90 -12.98 -12.16 4.83
N GLY A 91 -11.90 -11.59 4.36
CA GLY A 91 -10.55 -11.80 4.86
C GLY A 91 -9.70 -10.54 4.77
N TYR A 92 -8.41 -10.74 5.00
CA TYR A 92 -7.39 -9.68 5.04
C TYR A 92 -6.18 -10.10 4.24
N LEU A 93 -5.55 -9.12 3.61
CA LEU A 93 -4.32 -9.27 2.86
C LEU A 93 -3.26 -8.35 3.45
N MET A 94 -2.03 -8.81 3.41
CA MET A 94 -0.86 -8.02 3.79
C MET A 94 0.26 -8.29 2.79
N VAL A 95 1.04 -7.27 2.51
CA VAL A 95 2.31 -7.40 1.80
C VAL A 95 3.42 -6.82 2.67
N THR A 96 4.61 -7.43 2.59
CA THR A 96 5.78 -6.98 3.34
C THR A 96 7.03 -7.02 2.46
N THR A 97 7.99 -6.15 2.78
CA THR A 97 9.36 -6.24 2.27
C THR A 97 10.10 -7.33 3.04
N ASP A 98 10.54 -8.40 2.37
CA ASP A 98 11.38 -9.43 3.00
C ASP A 98 12.82 -8.89 3.11
N MET A 99 13.11 -8.19 4.20
CA MET A 99 14.42 -7.59 4.45
C MET A 99 14.73 -7.52 5.94
N CYS A 100 15.97 -7.88 6.32
CA CYS A 100 16.46 -7.78 7.68
C CYS A 100 17.86 -7.17 7.71
N VAL A 101 17.94 -5.82 7.80
CA VAL A 101 19.22 -5.08 7.85
C VAL A 101 20.01 -5.44 9.10
N ARG A 102 19.35 -5.71 10.22
CA ARG A 102 20.02 -6.12 11.47
C ARG A 102 20.83 -7.39 11.29
N LYS A 103 20.35 -8.31 10.42
CA LYS A 103 21.02 -9.57 10.10
C LYS A 103 22.01 -9.41 8.95
N SER A 104 21.58 -8.91 7.81
CA SER A 104 22.37 -8.80 6.58
C SER A 104 23.43 -7.71 6.63
N LYS A 105 23.22 -6.64 7.43
CA LYS A 105 24.00 -5.39 7.45
C LYS A 105 23.98 -4.64 6.11
N LYS A 106 23.02 -4.95 5.25
CA LYS A 106 22.86 -4.36 3.92
C LYS A 106 21.44 -3.80 3.75
N TRP A 107 21.30 -2.81 2.90
CA TRP A 107 20.03 -2.25 2.46
C TRP A 107 19.55 -2.87 1.15
N ASP A 108 20.04 -4.04 0.82
CA ASP A 108 19.57 -4.84 -0.29
C ASP A 108 18.48 -5.79 0.19
N ASN A 109 17.50 -6.05 -0.65
CA ASN A 109 16.56 -7.15 -0.50
C ASN A 109 16.17 -7.69 -1.88
N TYR A 110 15.51 -8.85 -1.90
CA TYR A 110 15.36 -9.58 -3.15
C TYR A 110 13.92 -10.00 -3.43
N GLY A 111 12.99 -9.62 -2.56
CA GLY A 111 11.61 -10.01 -2.77
C GLY A 111 10.64 -9.48 -1.72
N ILE A 112 9.41 -9.91 -1.90
CA ILE A 112 8.26 -9.52 -1.09
C ILE A 112 7.48 -10.74 -0.63
N ASP A 113 6.72 -10.57 0.44
CA ASP A 113 5.80 -11.59 0.94
C ASP A 113 4.36 -11.16 0.71
N LEU A 114 3.55 -12.10 0.22
CA LEU A 114 2.11 -11.97 0.12
C LEU A 114 1.49 -12.81 1.23
N LEU A 115 0.73 -12.18 2.11
CA LEU A 115 0.11 -12.84 3.27
C LEU A 115 -1.40 -12.70 3.22
N ARG A 116 -2.11 -13.77 3.61
CA ARG A 116 -3.57 -13.80 3.70
C ARG A 116 -4.01 -14.33 5.06
N SER A 117 -5.05 -13.72 5.64
CA SER A 117 -5.66 -14.15 6.90
C SER A 117 -7.18 -14.03 6.83
N ASP A 118 -7.87 -14.92 7.53
CA ASP A 118 -9.33 -14.82 7.73
C ASP A 118 -9.68 -14.11 9.05
N ASP A 119 -8.65 -13.73 9.85
CA ASP A 119 -8.93 -13.33 11.23
C ASP A 119 -7.98 -12.29 11.83
N LEU A 120 -7.02 -11.76 11.08
CA LEU A 120 -5.97 -10.82 11.49
C LEU A 120 -4.89 -11.41 12.43
N ILE A 121 -5.00 -12.66 12.82
CA ILE A 121 -4.11 -13.31 13.80
C ILE A 121 -3.30 -14.43 13.14
N ASN A 122 -3.99 -15.28 12.39
CA ASN A 122 -3.38 -16.43 11.74
C ASN A 122 -3.15 -16.11 10.27
N TRP A 123 -1.89 -16.11 9.86
CA TRP A 123 -1.48 -15.72 8.51
C TRP A 123 -0.91 -16.91 7.74
N LYS A 124 -1.19 -16.97 6.45
CA LYS A 124 -0.55 -17.84 5.46
C LYS A 124 0.18 -16.96 4.48
N SER A 125 1.35 -17.40 3.99
CA SER A 125 2.15 -16.56 3.09
C SER A 125 2.78 -17.32 1.94
N VAL A 126 3.09 -16.55 0.89
CA VAL A 126 3.98 -16.95 -0.20
C VAL A 126 5.05 -15.86 -0.34
N THR A 127 6.32 -16.27 -0.39
CA THR A 127 7.46 -15.38 -0.62
C THR A 127 7.87 -15.45 -2.09
N PHE A 128 8.03 -14.29 -2.71
CA PHE A 128 8.53 -14.14 -4.08
C PHE A 128 9.97 -13.62 -4.06
N ASP A 129 10.93 -14.50 -4.32
CA ASP A 129 12.36 -14.14 -4.51
C ASP A 129 12.58 -13.83 -5.99
N PHE A 130 12.66 -12.58 -6.35
CA PHE A 130 12.75 -12.10 -7.74
C PHE A 130 14.05 -12.52 -8.43
N ARG A 131 15.12 -12.83 -7.67
CA ARG A 131 16.37 -13.36 -8.25
C ARG A 131 16.20 -14.73 -8.90
N LYS A 132 15.12 -15.45 -8.59
CA LYS A 132 14.82 -16.74 -9.24
C LYS A 132 14.35 -16.58 -10.69
N GLY A 133 14.21 -15.34 -11.15
CA GLY A 133 13.85 -15.02 -12.53
C GLY A 133 12.37 -15.16 -12.85
N SER A 134 12.06 -15.07 -14.13
CA SER A 134 10.68 -14.99 -14.63
C SER A 134 9.82 -16.22 -14.31
N SER A 135 10.41 -17.35 -13.97
CA SER A 135 9.69 -18.62 -13.69
C SER A 135 8.82 -18.60 -12.44
N ILE A 136 9.02 -17.64 -11.53
CA ILE A 136 8.17 -17.49 -10.33
C ILE A 136 6.85 -16.81 -10.61
N PHE A 137 6.71 -16.15 -11.76
CA PHE A 137 5.53 -15.39 -12.13
C PHE A 137 4.55 -16.23 -12.96
N CYS A 138 3.27 -15.88 -12.88
CA CYS A 138 2.19 -16.69 -13.46
C CYS A 138 1.80 -16.30 -14.88
N ASP A 139 2.48 -15.34 -15.50
CA ASP A 139 2.26 -14.86 -16.87
C ASP A 139 3.54 -15.03 -17.73
N PRO A 140 3.95 -16.27 -18.06
CA PRO A 140 5.21 -16.56 -18.74
C PRO A 140 5.34 -15.82 -20.09
N GLU A 141 4.24 -15.58 -20.78
CA GLU A 141 4.20 -14.92 -22.08
C GLU A 141 4.43 -13.39 -21.99
N SER A 142 4.32 -12.79 -20.80
CA SER A 142 4.63 -11.38 -20.62
C SER A 142 6.11 -11.11 -20.78
N PRO A 143 6.53 -9.95 -21.35
CA PRO A 143 7.94 -9.60 -21.47
C PRO A 143 8.64 -9.56 -20.12
N ASP A 144 9.90 -9.99 -20.09
CA ASP A 144 10.79 -9.79 -18.95
C ASP A 144 11.24 -8.34 -18.88
N VAL A 145 11.20 -7.74 -17.70
CA VAL A 145 11.68 -6.36 -17.47
C VAL A 145 13.20 -6.30 -17.36
N TYR A 146 13.84 -7.42 -17.00
CA TYR A 146 15.29 -7.53 -16.85
C TYR A 146 15.85 -8.71 -17.63
N LYS A 147 17.08 -8.55 -18.11
CA LYS A 147 17.86 -9.61 -18.75
C LYS A 147 18.48 -10.54 -17.68
N ASP A 148 18.97 -9.95 -16.59
CA ASP A 148 19.57 -10.70 -15.49
C ASP A 148 18.88 -10.39 -14.15
N TRP A 149 17.90 -11.21 -13.81
CA TRP A 149 17.15 -11.11 -12.56
C TRP A 149 18.01 -11.30 -11.30
N SER A 150 19.15 -11.99 -11.41
CA SER A 150 20.05 -12.23 -10.27
C SER A 150 20.67 -10.94 -9.71
N LYS A 151 20.60 -9.85 -10.46
CA LYS A 151 21.13 -8.51 -10.11
C LYS A 151 20.13 -7.61 -9.42
N ILE A 152 18.91 -8.07 -9.24
CA ILE A 152 17.93 -7.35 -8.41
C ILE A 152 18.50 -7.19 -7.00
N ASN A 153 18.42 -5.99 -6.49
CA ASN A 153 18.92 -5.65 -5.17
C ASN A 153 17.96 -4.83 -4.32
N ARG A 154 16.81 -4.43 -4.87
CA ARG A 154 15.71 -3.82 -4.10
C ARG A 154 14.36 -4.20 -4.67
N VAL A 155 13.47 -4.63 -3.79
CA VAL A 155 12.02 -4.79 -4.00
C VAL A 155 11.35 -4.27 -2.74
N TRP A 156 11.09 -2.95 -2.66
CA TRP A 156 10.76 -2.26 -1.41
C TRP A 156 9.32 -1.79 -1.33
N ALA A 157 8.83 -1.80 -0.08
CA ALA A 157 7.59 -1.16 0.33
C ALA A 157 6.38 -1.50 -0.57
N PRO A 158 6.04 -2.79 -0.73
CA PRO A 158 4.89 -3.18 -1.52
C PRO A 158 3.60 -2.71 -0.88
N GLN A 159 2.64 -2.28 -1.70
CA GLN A 159 1.30 -1.95 -1.25
C GLN A 159 0.25 -2.60 -2.16
N ILE A 160 -1.02 -2.65 -1.72
CA ILE A 160 -2.10 -3.39 -2.38
C ILE A 160 -3.24 -2.44 -2.75
N PHE A 161 -3.78 -2.63 -3.95
CA PHE A 161 -5.01 -1.99 -4.40
C PHE A 161 -5.91 -3.00 -5.12
N TRP A 162 -7.21 -3.05 -4.86
CA TRP A 162 -8.12 -3.92 -5.61
C TRP A 162 -8.54 -3.25 -6.92
N ASP A 163 -8.26 -3.94 -8.03
CA ASP A 163 -8.71 -3.52 -9.37
C ASP A 163 -9.77 -4.49 -9.91
N PRO A 164 -11.05 -4.12 -9.92
CA PRO A 164 -12.12 -4.97 -10.43
C PRO A 164 -12.09 -5.12 -11.97
N ASN A 165 -11.34 -4.27 -12.68
CA ASN A 165 -11.30 -4.23 -14.13
C ASN A 165 -10.14 -5.06 -14.72
N TYR A 166 -9.19 -5.49 -13.89
CA TYR A 166 -8.10 -6.34 -14.36
C TYR A 166 -8.64 -7.64 -14.94
N GLN A 167 -8.06 -8.08 -16.07
CA GLN A 167 -8.51 -9.25 -16.80
C GLN A 167 -7.37 -10.27 -16.91
N TRP A 168 -7.58 -11.43 -16.30
CA TRP A 168 -6.67 -12.56 -16.39
C TRP A 168 -6.78 -13.26 -17.75
N SER A 169 -5.71 -13.95 -18.17
CA SER A 169 -5.69 -14.70 -19.44
C SER A 169 -6.75 -15.81 -19.51
N ASP A 170 -7.20 -16.32 -18.37
CA ASP A 170 -8.29 -17.32 -18.27
C ASP A 170 -9.70 -16.71 -18.31
N GLY A 171 -9.81 -15.39 -18.53
CA GLY A 171 -11.07 -14.66 -18.61
C GLY A 171 -11.66 -14.19 -17.29
N LYS A 172 -11.04 -14.53 -16.16
CA LYS A 172 -11.45 -14.01 -14.84
C LYS A 172 -11.21 -12.52 -14.77
N LYS A 173 -12.08 -11.83 -14.01
CA LYS A 173 -11.96 -10.40 -13.75
C LYS A 173 -11.61 -10.13 -12.30
N GLY A 174 -10.93 -8.99 -12.12
CA GLY A 174 -10.45 -8.53 -10.81
C GLY A 174 -9.09 -9.10 -10.43
N GLY A 175 -8.26 -8.25 -9.83
CA GLY A 175 -6.93 -8.61 -9.36
C GLY A 175 -6.45 -7.64 -8.29
N TYR A 176 -5.53 -8.09 -7.47
CA TYR A 176 -4.85 -7.21 -6.52
C TYR A 176 -3.63 -6.61 -7.18
N PHE A 177 -3.70 -5.32 -7.46
CA PHE A 177 -2.60 -4.50 -7.95
C PHE A 177 -1.59 -4.32 -6.82
N ILE A 178 -0.43 -4.95 -6.95
CA ILE A 178 0.68 -4.85 -6.00
C ILE A 178 1.71 -3.93 -6.63
N TYR A 179 2.01 -2.80 -6.01
CA TYR A 179 2.99 -1.85 -6.51
C TYR A 179 4.10 -1.65 -5.49
N TYR A 180 5.31 -1.44 -5.97
CA TYR A 180 6.54 -1.43 -5.17
C TYR A 180 7.66 -0.72 -5.89
N SER A 181 8.67 -0.30 -5.15
CA SER A 181 9.93 0.17 -5.73
C SER A 181 10.76 -1.05 -6.12
N LEU A 182 11.34 -1.03 -7.31
CA LEU A 182 12.19 -2.11 -7.83
C LEU A 182 13.45 -1.51 -8.42
N TRP A 183 14.59 -2.16 -8.17
CA TRP A 183 15.86 -1.76 -8.73
C TRP A 183 16.75 -2.98 -9.05
N ASN A 184 17.22 -3.01 -10.29
CA ASN A 184 18.31 -3.85 -10.76
C ASN A 184 19.51 -2.96 -11.03
N ARG A 185 20.53 -2.99 -10.16
CA ARG A 185 21.67 -2.04 -10.21
C ARG A 185 22.48 -2.10 -11.49
N ASP A 186 22.46 -3.22 -12.22
CA ASP A 186 23.24 -3.42 -13.44
C ASP A 186 22.48 -2.94 -14.69
N GLU A 187 21.15 -2.84 -14.61
CA GLU A 187 20.29 -2.45 -15.74
C GLU A 187 19.59 -1.10 -15.54
N GLU A 188 19.57 -0.56 -14.32
CA GLU A 188 18.90 0.71 -13.98
C GLU A 188 19.80 1.62 -13.15
N ALA A 189 19.64 2.92 -13.35
CA ALA A 189 20.40 3.93 -12.62
C ALA A 189 19.89 4.18 -11.19
N TYR A 190 18.60 3.87 -10.91
CA TYR A 190 17.92 4.18 -9.67
C TYR A 190 16.64 3.34 -9.50
N ASP A 191 16.05 3.37 -8.29
CA ASP A 191 14.76 2.76 -7.98
C ASP A 191 13.64 3.39 -8.80
N ARG A 192 12.79 2.56 -9.42
CA ARG A 192 11.59 2.95 -10.14
C ARG A 192 10.36 2.28 -9.55
N MET A 193 9.20 2.87 -9.81
CA MET A 193 7.94 2.24 -9.40
C MET A 193 7.46 1.22 -10.42
N TYR A 194 7.22 0.02 -9.94
CA TYR A 194 6.69 -1.10 -10.69
C TYR A 194 5.41 -1.63 -10.07
N TYR A 195 4.67 -2.43 -10.82
CA TYR A 195 3.50 -3.15 -10.33
C TYR A 195 3.40 -4.56 -10.92
N SER A 196 2.70 -5.40 -10.19
CA SER A 196 2.27 -6.74 -10.57
C SER A 196 0.82 -6.95 -10.14
N TYR A 197 0.15 -7.96 -10.69
CA TYR A 197 -1.15 -8.37 -10.18
C TYR A 197 -1.07 -9.69 -9.44
N ALA A 198 -1.67 -9.76 -8.26
CA ALA A 198 -1.89 -11.00 -7.53
C ALA A 198 -3.33 -11.49 -7.73
N ASP A 199 -3.51 -12.81 -7.77
CA ASP A 199 -4.80 -13.45 -7.91
C ASP A 199 -5.64 -13.41 -6.61
N GLU A 200 -6.90 -13.82 -6.66
CA GLU A 200 -7.79 -13.86 -5.49
C GLU A 200 -7.28 -14.75 -4.35
N THR A 201 -6.50 -15.77 -4.66
CA THR A 201 -5.91 -16.65 -3.64
C THR A 201 -4.72 -16.00 -2.93
N PHE A 202 -4.18 -14.92 -3.51
CA PHE A 202 -3.02 -14.19 -3.06
C PHE A 202 -1.75 -15.06 -2.99
N THR A 203 -1.63 -16.00 -3.97
CA THR A 203 -0.52 -16.95 -4.07
C THR A 203 0.21 -16.90 -5.40
N ARG A 204 -0.32 -16.18 -6.38
CA ARG A 204 0.24 -16.01 -7.71
C ARG A 204 0.49 -14.54 -7.98
N LEU A 205 1.57 -14.23 -8.68
CA LEU A 205 1.98 -12.86 -9.02
C LEU A 205 2.35 -12.81 -10.50
N THR A 206 1.91 -11.76 -11.20
CA THR A 206 2.38 -11.49 -12.57
C THR A 206 3.77 -10.88 -12.57
N LYS A 207 4.45 -10.92 -13.72
CA LYS A 207 5.72 -10.22 -13.90
C LYS A 207 5.57 -8.74 -13.60
N PRO A 208 6.63 -8.09 -13.08
CA PRO A 208 6.67 -6.65 -12.88
C PRO A 208 6.44 -5.90 -14.19
N ARG A 209 5.70 -4.80 -14.11
CA ARG A 209 5.52 -3.83 -15.20
C ARG A 209 5.87 -2.45 -14.66
N LEU A 210 6.55 -1.65 -15.48
CA LEU A 210 6.87 -0.28 -15.09
C LEU A 210 5.58 0.52 -14.88
N LEU A 211 5.45 1.14 -13.70
CA LEU A 211 4.32 2.02 -13.40
C LEU A 211 4.58 3.44 -13.93
N PHE A 212 5.73 3.97 -13.62
CA PHE A 212 6.24 5.23 -14.19
C PHE A 212 7.76 5.36 -13.95
N ASP A 213 8.37 6.28 -14.72
CA ASP A 213 9.74 6.72 -14.55
C ASP A 213 9.79 8.24 -14.76
N TRP A 214 10.13 8.99 -13.74
CA TRP A 214 10.23 10.44 -13.80
C TRP A 214 11.68 10.94 -13.97
N GLY A 215 12.63 10.03 -14.25
CA GLY A 215 14.04 10.36 -14.44
C GLY A 215 14.85 10.47 -13.15
N TYR A 216 14.29 10.05 -12.02
CA TYR A 216 14.96 9.98 -10.71
C TYR A 216 14.35 8.94 -9.80
N ALA A 217 15.08 8.55 -8.75
CA ALA A 217 14.64 7.54 -7.80
C ALA A 217 13.38 7.96 -7.02
N THR A 218 12.41 7.05 -6.95
CA THR A 218 11.17 7.19 -6.20
C THR A 218 10.88 5.94 -5.41
N ILE A 219 10.45 6.09 -4.16
CA ILE A 219 10.11 4.98 -3.27
C ILE A 219 8.88 5.29 -2.42
N ASP A 220 8.34 4.28 -1.75
CA ASP A 220 7.29 4.40 -0.72
C ASP A 220 6.03 5.11 -1.23
N ALA A 221 5.51 4.67 -2.37
CA ALA A 221 4.26 5.21 -2.90
C ALA A 221 3.05 4.69 -2.12
N ASP A 222 2.06 5.56 -1.86
CA ASP A 222 0.74 5.21 -1.33
C ASP A 222 -0.34 5.77 -2.24
N ILE A 223 -1.13 4.88 -2.86
CA ILE A 223 -2.16 5.23 -3.85
C ILE A 223 -3.54 5.17 -3.23
N ASN A 224 -4.36 6.20 -3.45
CA ASN A 224 -5.75 6.28 -3.02
C ASN A 224 -6.64 6.80 -4.16
N TYR A 225 -7.85 6.24 -4.29
CA TYR A 225 -8.87 6.81 -5.17
C TYR A 225 -9.67 7.86 -4.41
N LEU A 226 -9.79 9.06 -4.99
CA LEU A 226 -10.56 10.15 -4.39
C LEU A 226 -11.89 10.34 -5.14
N PRO A 227 -13.03 9.98 -4.52
CA PRO A 227 -14.34 10.26 -5.11
C PRO A 227 -14.61 11.76 -5.33
N ALA A 228 -13.89 12.63 -4.61
CA ALA A 228 -14.07 14.08 -4.67
C ALA A 228 -13.73 14.69 -6.04
N ASP A 229 -12.78 14.09 -6.76
CA ASP A 229 -12.39 14.55 -8.12
C ASP A 229 -12.36 13.41 -9.16
N GLY A 230 -12.55 12.16 -8.72
CA GLY A 230 -12.58 11.00 -9.60
C GLY A 230 -11.20 10.54 -10.08
N LEU A 231 -10.13 10.99 -9.42
CA LEU A 231 -8.74 10.65 -9.75
C LEU A 231 -8.13 9.69 -8.71
N TYR A 232 -7.06 9.03 -9.13
CA TYR A 232 -6.14 8.36 -8.22
C TYR A 232 -5.09 9.37 -7.77
N HIS A 233 -4.86 9.44 -6.48
CA HIS A 233 -3.83 10.26 -5.85
C HIS A 233 -2.76 9.35 -5.26
N MET A 234 -1.51 9.71 -5.50
CA MET A 234 -0.34 9.03 -4.96
C MET A 234 0.42 10.01 -4.08
N MET A 235 0.75 9.58 -2.86
CA MET A 235 1.78 10.20 -2.05
C MET A 235 3.08 9.43 -2.24
N ILE A 236 4.22 10.10 -2.39
CA ILE A 236 5.49 9.43 -2.73
C ILE A 236 6.70 10.22 -2.24
N LYS A 237 7.79 9.50 -1.95
CA LYS A 237 9.12 10.06 -1.67
C LYS A 237 9.96 10.16 -2.93
N LYS A 238 10.64 11.30 -3.13
CA LYS A 238 11.72 11.49 -4.11
C LYS A 238 13.06 11.25 -3.41
N GLU A 239 13.84 10.29 -3.89
CA GLU A 239 15.19 10.03 -3.35
C GLU A 239 16.21 11.03 -3.92
N GLY A 240 17.06 11.56 -3.04
CA GLY A 240 18.12 12.50 -3.44
C GLY A 240 17.66 13.88 -3.87
N GLY A 241 16.37 14.16 -3.80
CA GLY A 241 15.76 15.44 -4.17
C GLY A 241 15.44 16.33 -2.96
N LYS A 242 14.52 17.27 -3.17
CA LYS A 242 13.93 18.13 -2.14
C LYS A 242 13.30 17.25 -1.06
N PRO A 243 13.57 17.47 0.24
CA PRO A 243 12.96 16.72 1.33
C PRO A 243 11.43 16.87 1.33
N GLY A 244 10.73 15.84 1.82
CA GLY A 244 9.28 15.83 1.95
C GLY A 244 8.62 14.66 1.22
N LEU A 245 7.28 14.68 1.23
CA LEU A 245 6.43 13.69 0.58
C LEU A 245 5.49 14.41 -0.38
N PHE A 246 5.46 13.96 -1.62
CA PHE A 246 4.88 14.68 -2.74
C PHE A 246 3.63 13.99 -3.24
N THR A 247 2.70 14.76 -3.83
CA THR A 247 1.50 14.25 -4.47
C THR A 247 1.71 14.10 -5.98
N SER A 248 1.07 13.10 -6.55
CA SER A 248 0.90 12.91 -7.99
C SER A 248 -0.51 12.40 -8.25
N THR A 249 -1.06 12.65 -9.42
CA THR A 249 -2.41 12.21 -9.79
C THR A 249 -2.44 11.46 -11.11
N ALA A 250 -3.45 10.59 -11.26
CA ALA A 250 -3.68 9.85 -12.49
C ALA A 250 -5.18 9.59 -12.72
N PRO A 251 -5.62 9.49 -13.98
CA PRO A 251 -7.00 9.14 -14.33
C PRO A 251 -7.30 7.64 -14.15
N SER A 252 -6.25 6.81 -14.14
CA SER A 252 -6.34 5.36 -13.93
C SER A 252 -5.24 4.86 -13.01
N LEU A 253 -5.42 3.66 -12.45
CA LEU A 253 -4.47 3.05 -11.50
C LEU A 253 -3.07 2.86 -12.13
N THR A 254 -3.01 2.56 -13.42
CA THR A 254 -1.76 2.39 -14.16
C THR A 254 -1.25 3.69 -14.82
N GLY A 255 -1.88 4.84 -14.52
CA GLY A 255 -1.45 6.13 -15.03
C GLY A 255 -2.23 6.62 -16.27
N PRO A 256 -1.71 7.59 -17.04
CA PRO A 256 -0.41 8.24 -16.79
C PRO A 256 -0.38 9.08 -15.50
N TRP A 257 0.68 8.92 -14.72
CA TRP A 257 0.90 9.67 -13.49
C TRP A 257 1.53 11.03 -13.78
N SER A 258 0.99 12.08 -13.19
CA SER A 258 1.56 13.44 -13.29
C SER A 258 2.94 13.50 -12.62
N LEU A 259 3.75 14.49 -12.99
CA LEU A 259 4.93 14.82 -12.20
C LEU A 259 4.49 15.22 -10.78
N PRO A 260 5.33 14.96 -9.76
CA PRO A 260 5.04 15.35 -8.38
C PRO A 260 4.81 16.85 -8.25
N ASP A 261 3.79 17.20 -7.48
CA ASP A 261 3.51 18.59 -7.12
C ASP A 261 4.57 19.10 -6.14
N ASP A 262 5.23 20.21 -6.49
CA ASP A 262 6.26 20.84 -5.66
C ASP A 262 5.76 22.08 -4.91
N GLU A 263 4.46 22.43 -5.01
CA GLU A 263 3.85 23.57 -4.36
C GLU A 263 3.10 23.19 -3.09
N ASP A 264 2.32 22.08 -3.14
CA ASP A 264 1.57 21.56 -2.00
C ASP A 264 1.99 20.12 -1.68
N TYR A 265 2.87 19.96 -0.69
CA TYR A 265 3.45 18.68 -0.29
C TYR A 265 3.74 18.69 1.23
N ILE A 266 4.09 17.52 1.78
CA ILE A 266 4.43 17.42 3.21
C ILE A 266 5.90 17.82 3.39
N ASP A 267 6.14 18.98 3.99
CA ASP A 267 7.46 19.58 4.23
C ASP A 267 7.70 20.07 5.67
N PHE A 268 6.87 19.64 6.61
CA PHE A 268 6.91 20.10 8.01
C PHE A 268 8.25 19.86 8.71
N GLU A 269 9.04 18.92 8.22
CA GLU A 269 10.29 18.50 8.83
C GLU A 269 11.51 19.30 8.32
N GLY A 270 11.28 20.27 7.43
CA GLY A 270 12.32 21.11 6.84
C GLY A 270 13.33 20.26 6.06
N ASN A 271 14.62 20.29 6.46
CA ASN A 271 15.67 19.51 5.78
C ASN A 271 15.77 18.04 6.24
N LYS A 272 14.92 17.59 7.15
CA LYS A 272 14.92 16.21 7.63
C LYS A 272 14.24 15.28 6.63
N LYS A 273 14.70 14.04 6.63
CA LYS A 273 14.23 13.04 5.66
C LYS A 273 12.99 12.31 6.17
N CYS A 274 11.96 12.29 5.32
CA CYS A 274 10.69 11.59 5.55
C CYS A 274 10.49 10.48 4.53
N GLU A 275 9.76 9.43 4.94
CA GLU A 275 9.37 8.31 4.07
C GLU A 275 8.19 7.55 4.66
N GLY A 276 7.83 6.41 4.05
CA GLY A 276 6.87 5.46 4.63
C GLY A 276 5.47 6.03 4.76
N VAL A 277 4.99 6.71 3.71
CA VAL A 277 3.69 7.36 3.71
C VAL A 277 2.56 6.36 3.66
N SER A 278 1.48 6.61 4.42
CA SER A 278 0.21 5.89 4.33
C SER A 278 -0.96 6.82 4.66
N ALA A 279 -1.90 6.91 3.72
CA ALA A 279 -3.07 7.76 3.85
C ALA A 279 -4.31 6.96 4.29
N PHE A 280 -5.13 7.53 5.15
CA PHE A 280 -6.38 6.93 5.60
C PHE A 280 -7.42 8.00 5.96
N GLN A 281 -8.69 7.59 6.02
CA GLN A 281 -9.78 8.44 6.45
C GLN A 281 -10.42 7.92 7.73
N LEU A 282 -10.79 8.82 8.62
CA LEU A 282 -11.63 8.48 9.78
C LEU A 282 -13.06 8.17 9.33
N ALA A 283 -13.77 7.35 10.07
CA ALA A 283 -15.15 7.02 9.76
C ALA A 283 -16.04 8.26 9.91
N GLY A 284 -16.74 8.63 8.82
CA GLY A 284 -17.60 9.81 8.78
C GLY A 284 -16.88 11.14 8.54
N ASP A 285 -15.56 11.11 8.27
CA ASP A 285 -14.76 12.28 7.89
C ASP A 285 -14.31 12.11 6.42
N ASP A 286 -14.47 13.12 5.61
CA ASP A 286 -14.01 13.15 4.21
C ASP A 286 -12.58 13.69 4.07
N SER A 287 -11.98 14.21 5.14
CA SER A 287 -10.58 14.61 5.18
C SER A 287 -9.65 13.41 5.25
N TRP A 288 -8.41 13.61 4.83
CA TRP A 288 -7.37 12.59 4.87
C TRP A 288 -6.45 12.78 6.07
N HIS A 289 -5.98 11.67 6.60
CA HIS A 289 -4.91 11.60 7.59
C HIS A 289 -3.73 10.88 6.93
N ILE A 290 -2.55 11.49 7.00
CA ILE A 290 -1.35 10.99 6.33
C ILE A 290 -0.31 10.65 7.38
N GLY A 291 -0.07 9.35 7.58
CA GLY A 291 1.00 8.86 8.42
C GLY A 291 2.32 8.82 7.66
N TYR A 292 3.43 9.18 8.32
CA TYR A 292 4.77 9.12 7.75
C TYR A 292 5.85 9.08 8.84
N ILE A 293 7.05 8.62 8.50
CA ILE A 293 8.19 8.62 9.40
C ILE A 293 9.20 9.70 9.02
N GLU A 294 9.61 10.50 10.00
CA GLU A 294 10.85 11.28 9.96
C GLU A 294 11.96 10.41 10.55
N TYR A 295 12.90 9.97 9.73
CA TYR A 295 13.89 8.95 10.12
C TYR A 295 15.31 9.47 10.34
N SER A 296 15.57 10.73 10.05
CA SER A 296 16.90 11.35 10.20
C SER A 296 17.17 11.91 11.61
N SER A 297 16.16 11.99 12.45
CA SER A 297 16.30 12.35 13.88
C SER A 297 16.56 11.11 14.75
N ASN A 298 17.03 11.38 15.99
CA ASN A 298 17.17 10.36 17.02
C ASN A 298 16.56 10.89 18.34
N PRO A 299 15.42 10.35 18.80
CA PRO A 299 14.68 9.25 18.19
C PRO A 299 14.01 9.65 16.87
N LYS A 300 13.68 8.66 16.05
CA LYS A 300 12.83 8.83 14.85
C LYS A 300 11.40 9.19 15.27
N HIS A 301 10.72 9.99 14.46
CA HIS A 301 9.35 10.40 14.72
C HIS A 301 8.39 9.82 13.67
N TYR A 302 7.36 9.12 14.11
CA TYR A 302 6.23 8.78 13.23
C TYR A 302 5.11 9.77 13.47
N ARG A 303 4.70 10.47 12.43
CA ARG A 303 3.73 11.56 12.49
C ARG A 303 2.49 11.27 11.67
N ILE A 304 1.41 11.92 12.04
CA ILE A 304 0.16 11.98 11.27
C ILE A 304 -0.17 13.46 11.06
N CYS A 305 -0.29 13.88 9.80
CA CYS A 305 -0.83 15.18 9.45
C CYS A 305 -2.22 15.04 8.82
N ARG A 306 -2.92 16.15 8.63
CA ARG A 306 -4.22 16.20 7.95
C ARG A 306 -4.08 16.81 6.57
N ALA A 307 -4.95 16.38 5.66
CA ALA A 307 -5.20 16.99 4.37
C ALA A 307 -6.72 17.13 4.15
N ASP A 308 -7.14 17.98 3.24
CA ASP A 308 -8.55 18.10 2.86
C ASP A 308 -9.00 16.86 2.02
N LYS A 309 -10.26 16.88 1.59
CA LYS A 309 -10.85 15.79 0.79
C LYS A 309 -10.22 15.59 -0.58
N TYR A 310 -9.40 16.53 -1.05
CA TYR A 310 -8.64 16.47 -2.29
C TYR A 310 -7.18 16.04 -2.06
N MET A 311 -6.84 15.61 -0.83
CA MET A 311 -5.48 15.28 -0.39
C MET A 311 -4.51 16.45 -0.63
N ARG A 312 -4.97 17.65 -0.24
CA ARG A 312 -4.27 18.93 -0.36
C ARG A 312 -4.32 19.68 0.97
N ASN A 313 -3.63 20.83 1.05
CA ASN A 313 -3.66 21.71 2.22
C ASN A 313 -3.18 20.99 3.49
N PHE A 314 -2.01 20.38 3.42
CA PHE A 314 -1.43 19.61 4.54
C PHE A 314 -1.22 20.49 5.77
N ASN A 315 -1.62 20.00 6.96
CA ASN A 315 -1.55 20.75 8.20
C ASN A 315 -1.52 19.84 9.44
N ASN A 316 -1.27 20.45 10.61
CA ASN A 316 -1.37 19.84 11.94
C ASN A 316 -0.59 18.51 12.11
N PRO A 317 0.71 18.45 11.80
CA PRO A 317 1.51 17.26 12.04
C PRO A 317 1.63 16.99 13.56
N THR A 318 1.26 15.78 13.97
CA THR A 318 1.35 15.35 15.37
C THR A 318 2.03 13.99 15.45
N ASP A 319 2.84 13.76 16.50
CA ASP A 319 3.42 12.45 16.74
C ASP A 319 2.33 11.42 17.07
N ILE A 320 2.44 10.23 16.50
CA ILE A 320 1.60 9.10 16.93
C ILE A 320 1.91 8.75 18.39
N LYS A 321 0.87 8.47 19.17
CA LYS A 321 1.02 8.18 20.60
C LYS A 321 0.69 6.72 20.90
N GLY A 322 1.31 6.19 21.96
CA GLY A 322 1.00 4.87 22.50
C GLY A 322 1.54 3.70 21.67
N VAL A 323 2.48 3.97 20.75
CA VAL A 323 3.12 2.94 19.92
C VAL A 323 4.61 2.89 20.21
N ASN A 324 5.14 1.71 20.42
CA ASN A 324 6.55 1.50 20.71
C ASN A 324 7.34 1.26 19.41
N GLY A 325 8.21 2.21 19.05
CA GLY A 325 9.02 2.16 17.84
C GLY A 325 8.20 2.18 16.54
N PRO A 326 7.24 3.10 16.37
CA PRO A 326 6.42 3.19 15.17
C PRO A 326 7.30 3.52 13.97
N GLN A 327 7.09 2.82 12.86
CA GLN A 327 7.74 3.06 11.58
C GLN A 327 6.76 2.80 10.42
N HIS A 328 7.28 2.73 9.20
CA HIS A 328 6.49 2.51 7.99
C HIS A 328 5.44 1.40 8.17
N GLY A 329 4.21 1.68 7.80
CA GLY A 329 3.08 0.79 7.91
C GLY A 329 1.83 1.38 7.27
N SER A 330 0.68 0.82 7.59
CA SER A 330 -0.60 1.21 7.02
C SER A 330 -1.73 1.17 8.03
N PHE A 331 -2.85 1.82 7.69
CA PHE A 331 -3.99 1.97 8.56
C PHE A 331 -5.23 1.28 7.97
N MET A 332 -6.01 0.62 8.82
CA MET A 332 -7.25 -0.02 8.40
C MET A 332 -8.36 0.20 9.44
N ARG A 333 -9.58 0.52 8.99
CA ARG A 333 -10.75 0.61 9.86
C ARG A 333 -11.14 -0.77 10.41
N LEU A 334 -11.57 -0.80 11.67
CA LEU A 334 -12.01 -2.01 12.36
C LEU A 334 -13.49 -1.94 12.75
N THR A 335 -14.19 -3.04 12.57
CA THR A 335 -15.48 -3.28 13.22
C THR A 335 -15.28 -3.54 14.72
N LYS A 336 -16.34 -3.41 15.52
CA LYS A 336 -16.30 -3.72 16.95
C LYS A 336 -15.84 -5.15 17.25
N LYS A 337 -16.25 -6.12 16.42
CA LYS A 337 -15.87 -7.53 16.58
C LYS A 337 -14.35 -7.72 16.37
N GLU A 338 -13.79 -7.12 15.35
CA GLU A 338 -12.36 -7.19 15.04
C GLU A 338 -11.52 -6.51 16.11
N TYR A 339 -11.89 -5.31 16.49
CA TYR A 339 -11.22 -4.56 17.54
C TYR A 339 -11.14 -5.36 18.86
N LYS A 340 -12.30 -5.88 19.32
CA LYS A 340 -12.37 -6.66 20.54
C LYS A 340 -11.63 -8.00 20.45
N LYS A 341 -11.58 -8.61 19.26
CA LYS A 341 -10.79 -9.82 19.02
C LYS A 341 -9.29 -9.54 19.17
N LEU A 342 -8.79 -8.49 18.54
CA LEU A 342 -7.38 -8.09 18.62
C LEU A 342 -6.99 -7.69 20.07
N GLU A 343 -7.84 -6.90 20.74
CA GLU A 343 -7.62 -6.53 22.15
C GLU A 343 -7.51 -7.77 23.07
N LYS A 344 -8.41 -8.74 22.89
CA LYS A 344 -8.37 -9.99 23.67
C LYS A 344 -7.14 -10.84 23.35
N TRP A 345 -6.79 -10.94 22.09
CA TRP A 345 -5.61 -11.68 21.63
C TRP A 345 -4.32 -11.08 22.21
N GLY A 346 -4.16 -9.76 22.17
CA GLY A 346 -3.02 -9.07 22.75
C GLY A 346 -2.86 -9.39 24.24
N LYS A 347 -3.94 -9.23 25.03
CA LYS A 347 -3.93 -9.56 26.47
C LYS A 347 -3.53 -11.01 26.76
N SER A 348 -3.89 -11.95 25.90
CA SER A 348 -3.50 -13.36 26.07
C SER A 348 -2.02 -13.61 25.80
N ARG A 349 -1.36 -12.77 25.00
CA ARG A 349 0.09 -12.85 24.68
C ARG A 349 0.96 -12.18 25.72
N GLU A 350 0.46 -11.16 26.39
CA GLU A 350 1.17 -10.46 27.47
C GLU A 350 1.22 -11.26 28.79
N SER A 351 0.34 -12.25 28.93
CA SER A 351 0.22 -13.10 30.12
C SER A 351 1.19 -14.29 30.13
N HIS A 352 2.00 -14.43 29.10
CA HIS A 352 3.01 -15.48 28.91
C HIS A 352 4.38 -14.88 28.70
#